data_e05671c2d49def249c5583f062029561
#
_entry.id   e05671c2d49def249c5583f062029561
#
_cell.length_a   1.000
_cell.length_b   1.000
_cell.length_c   1.000
_cell.angle_alpha   90.00
_cell.angle_beta   90.00
_cell.angle_gamma   90.00
#
_symmetry.space_group_name_H-M   'P 1'
#
loop_
_entity.id
_entity.type
_entity.pdbx_description
1 polymer ?
#
loop_
_entity_poly.entity_id
_entity_poly.type
_entity_poly.pdbx_seq_one_letter_code
_entity_poly.pdbx_strand_id
1 'polypeptide(L)'
;MPSIEQLADDMFAMVAECQGKKNLKPADLIKAMVARHGEDHCSKNDCKQALRVLIDSERCVYSYFGESYVTLPHKEEAAPE
;
A
#
# COMPACT_ATOMS: atom_id res chain seq x y z
N MET A 1 12.37 2.57 15.39
CA MET A 1 11.02 2.21 14.94
C MET A 1 10.63 3.06 13.76
N PRO A 2 10.11 2.48 12.71
CA PRO A 2 9.64 3.29 11.59
C PRO A 2 8.40 4.08 11.99
N SER A 3 8.30 5.28 11.47
CA SER A 3 7.10 6.09 11.68
C SER A 3 6.01 5.60 10.73
N ILE A 4 4.79 6.06 10.98
CA ILE A 4 3.68 5.71 10.09
C ILE A 4 3.97 6.20 8.66
N GLU A 5 4.59 7.36 8.54
CA GLU A 5 4.95 7.88 7.22
C GLU A 5 5.99 7.01 6.53
N GLN A 6 6.96 6.51 7.28
CA GLN A 6 7.94 5.61 6.69
C GLN A 6 7.32 4.30 6.25
N LEU A 7 6.41 3.77 7.05
CA LEU A 7 5.67 2.57 6.67
C LEU A 7 4.85 2.82 5.40
N ALA A 8 4.22 3.99 5.33
CA ALA A 8 3.43 4.34 4.15
C ALA A 8 4.32 4.41 2.92
N ASP A 9 5.50 5.03 3.04
CA ASP A 9 6.43 5.10 1.93
C ASP A 9 6.89 3.72 1.48
N ASP A 10 7.17 2.83 2.43
CA ASP A 10 7.58 1.46 2.11
C ASP A 10 6.45 0.71 1.39
N MET A 11 5.23 0.86 1.88
CA MET A 11 4.08 0.23 1.25
C MET A 11 3.86 0.78 -0.15
N PHE A 12 4.00 2.08 -0.30
CA PHE A 12 3.85 2.71 -1.61
C PHE A 12 4.88 2.18 -2.60
N ALA A 13 6.12 2.06 -2.17
CA ALA A 13 7.18 1.52 -3.02
C ALA A 13 6.86 0.09 -3.42
N MET A 14 6.33 -0.70 -2.50
CA MET A 14 5.96 -2.08 -2.79
C MET A 14 4.82 -2.15 -3.80
N VAL A 15 3.81 -1.31 -3.63
CA VAL A 15 2.70 -1.28 -4.56
C VAL A 15 3.19 -0.86 -5.95
N ALA A 16 4.04 0.16 -6.00
CA ALA A 16 4.57 0.64 -7.28
C ALA A 16 5.39 -0.45 -7.96
N GLU A 17 6.16 -1.19 -7.20
CA GLU A 17 7.00 -2.26 -7.74
C GLU A 17 6.15 -3.39 -8.32
N CYS A 18 5.01 -3.66 -7.72
CA CYS A 18 4.13 -4.73 -8.19
C CYS A 18 3.11 -4.26 -9.22
N GLN A 19 3.09 -2.98 -9.50
CA GLN A 19 2.12 -2.43 -10.44
C GLN A 19 2.31 -3.07 -11.81
N GLY A 20 1.22 -3.64 -12.34
CA GLY A 20 1.28 -4.32 -13.62
C GLY A 20 1.80 -5.75 -13.55
N LYS A 21 2.29 -6.18 -12.39
CA LYS A 21 2.81 -7.54 -12.23
C LYS A 21 1.84 -8.40 -11.45
N LYS A 22 1.32 -7.89 -10.37
CA LYS A 22 0.31 -8.60 -9.59
C LYS A 22 -0.44 -7.60 -8.75
N ASN A 23 -1.63 -8.01 -8.33
CA ASN A 23 -2.45 -7.20 -7.46
C ASN A 23 -2.13 -7.56 -6.02
N LEU A 24 -2.02 -6.55 -5.18
CA LEU A 24 -1.73 -6.74 -3.76
C LEU A 24 -2.98 -6.49 -2.94
N LYS A 25 -3.34 -7.43 -2.11
CA LYS A 25 -4.44 -7.24 -1.17
C LYS A 25 -3.92 -6.46 0.03
N PRO A 26 -4.80 -5.72 0.71
CA PRO A 26 -4.37 -5.00 1.92
C PRO A 26 -3.72 -5.93 2.95
N ALA A 27 -4.25 -7.13 3.12
CA ALA A 27 -3.67 -8.08 4.06
C ALA A 27 -2.27 -8.50 3.64
N ASP A 28 -2.04 -8.64 2.34
CA ASP A 28 -0.72 -9.02 1.83
C ASP A 28 0.30 -7.93 2.11
N LEU A 29 -0.10 -6.67 1.94
CA LEU A 29 0.78 -5.54 2.23
C LEU A 29 1.13 -5.50 3.71
N ILE A 30 0.14 -5.71 4.55
CA ILE A 30 0.36 -5.68 6.00
C ILE A 30 1.31 -6.79 6.41
N LYS A 31 1.09 -8.00 5.89
CA LYS A 31 1.97 -9.13 6.19
C LYS A 31 3.39 -8.86 5.72
N ALA A 32 3.54 -8.28 4.54
CA ALA A 32 4.86 -7.99 4.00
C ALA A 32 5.59 -6.96 4.86
N MET A 33 4.88 -5.95 5.32
CA MET A 33 5.49 -4.93 6.17
C MET A 33 5.91 -5.52 7.50
N VAL A 34 5.05 -6.32 8.12
CA VAL A 34 5.37 -6.97 9.39
C VAL A 34 6.58 -7.88 9.22
N ALA A 35 6.64 -8.63 8.13
CA ALA A 35 7.77 -9.51 7.87
C ALA A 35 9.05 -8.72 7.63
N ARG A 36 8.93 -7.56 6.99
CA ARG A 36 10.09 -6.75 6.64
C ARG A 36 10.68 -6.03 7.85
N HIS A 37 9.81 -5.47 8.68
CA HIS A 37 10.24 -4.67 9.83
C HIS A 37 10.23 -5.43 11.15
N GLY A 38 9.52 -6.54 11.21
CA GLY A 38 9.37 -7.30 12.44
C GLY A 38 8.20 -6.80 13.27
N GLU A 39 7.53 -7.72 13.95
CA GLU A 39 6.37 -7.36 14.75
C GLU A 39 6.73 -6.41 15.90
N ASP A 40 7.96 -6.47 16.35
CA ASP A 40 8.42 -5.60 17.42
C ASP A 40 8.50 -4.15 16.99
N HIS A 41 8.66 -3.91 15.69
CA HIS A 41 8.82 -2.57 15.15
C HIS A 41 7.63 -2.11 14.34
N CYS A 42 6.77 -3.03 13.93
CA CYS A 42 5.69 -2.70 13.01
C CYS A 42 4.54 -3.67 13.29
N SER A 43 3.54 -3.20 14.01
CA SER A 43 2.37 -4.04 14.30
C SER A 43 1.40 -3.96 13.12
N LYS A 44 0.44 -4.87 13.10
CA LYS A 44 -0.60 -4.83 12.09
C LYS A 44 -1.37 -3.53 12.13
N ASN A 45 -1.58 -3.00 13.32
CA ASN A 45 -2.30 -1.74 13.47
C ASN A 45 -1.53 -0.59 12.84
N ASP A 46 -0.22 -0.57 13.04
CA ASP A 46 0.62 0.46 12.42
C ASP A 46 0.54 0.38 10.90
N CYS A 47 0.55 -0.83 10.39
CA CYS A 47 0.44 -1.03 8.94
C CYS A 47 -0.91 -0.56 8.41
N LYS A 48 -1.97 -0.82 9.16
CA LYS A 48 -3.29 -0.34 8.76
C LYS A 48 -3.34 1.17 8.70
N GLN A 49 -2.73 1.84 9.68
CA GLN A 49 -2.67 3.29 9.69
C GLN A 49 -1.87 3.83 8.52
N ALA A 50 -0.75 3.18 8.22
CA ALA A 50 0.07 3.59 7.08
C ALA A 50 -0.70 3.44 5.76
N LEU A 51 -1.41 2.34 5.62
CA LEU A 51 -2.22 2.12 4.43
C LEU A 51 -3.28 3.18 4.31
N ARG A 52 -3.91 3.53 5.42
CA ARG A 52 -4.92 4.57 5.41
C ARG A 52 -4.33 5.92 4.97
N VAL A 53 -3.11 6.22 5.42
CA VAL A 53 -2.43 7.44 4.98
C VAL A 53 -2.26 7.44 3.46
N LEU A 54 -1.91 6.31 2.88
CA LEU A 54 -1.75 6.22 1.43
C LEU A 54 -3.08 6.45 0.71
N ILE A 55 -4.15 5.89 1.23
CA ILE A 55 -5.46 6.06 0.61
C ILE A 55 -5.96 7.48 0.78
N ASP A 56 -5.81 8.04 1.98
CA ASP A 56 -6.27 9.40 2.27
C ASP A 56 -5.50 10.44 1.46
N SER A 57 -4.22 10.21 1.23
CA SER A 57 -3.39 11.13 0.45
C SER A 57 -3.51 10.89 -1.05
N GLU A 58 -4.29 9.89 -1.44
CA GLU A 58 -4.52 9.55 -2.83
C GLU A 58 -3.27 9.04 -3.55
N ARG A 59 -2.30 8.57 -2.79
CA ARG A 59 -1.14 7.91 -3.38
C ARG A 59 -1.51 6.52 -3.88
N CYS A 60 -2.44 5.87 -3.20
CA CYS A 60 -2.95 4.56 -3.57
C CYS A 60 -4.46 4.60 -3.51
N VAL A 61 -5.08 3.70 -4.24
CA VAL A 61 -6.53 3.55 -4.22
C VAL A 61 -6.88 2.08 -4.13
N TYR A 62 -8.08 1.81 -3.69
CA TYR A 62 -8.60 0.45 -3.71
C TYR A 62 -9.22 0.18 -5.06
N SER A 63 -9.00 -1.02 -5.54
CA SER A 63 -9.59 -1.48 -6.78
C SER A 63 -10.36 -2.76 -6.47
N TYR A 64 -11.46 -2.97 -7.16
CA TYR A 64 -12.33 -4.12 -6.90
C TYR A 64 -12.49 -4.94 -8.17
N PHE A 65 -11.90 -6.11 -8.17
CA PHE A 65 -12.05 -7.08 -9.24
C PHE A 65 -12.37 -8.42 -8.59
N GLY A 66 -13.56 -8.51 -8.01
CA GLY A 66 -13.95 -9.66 -7.22
C GLY A 66 -13.45 -9.57 -5.79
N GLU A 67 -12.32 -8.95 -5.57
CA GLU A 67 -11.75 -8.73 -4.25
C GLU A 67 -11.17 -7.32 -4.21
N SER A 68 -10.88 -6.85 -3.01
CA SER A 68 -10.26 -5.54 -2.86
C SER A 68 -8.75 -5.67 -3.06
N TYR A 69 -8.19 -4.76 -3.81
CA TYR A 69 -6.75 -4.68 -4.04
C TYR A 69 -6.29 -3.26 -3.81
N VAL A 70 -5.04 -3.11 -3.43
CA VAL A 70 -4.41 -1.80 -3.31
C VAL A 70 -3.57 -1.59 -4.56
N THR A 71 -3.78 -0.48 -5.23
CA THR A 71 -3.08 -0.20 -6.47
C THR A 71 -2.84 1.30 -6.58
N LEU A 72 -2.04 1.68 -7.55
CA LEU A 72 -1.79 3.10 -7.82
C LEU A 72 -2.98 3.68 -8.57
N PRO A 73 -3.27 4.96 -8.32
CA PRO A 73 -4.35 5.61 -9.08
C PRO A 73 -3.99 5.72 -10.54
N HIS A 74 -4.99 5.70 -11.39
CA HIS A 74 -4.78 5.74 -12.83
C HIS A 74 -5.12 7.07 -13.45
N LYS A 75 -5.04 8.13 -12.67
CA LYS A 75 -5.44 9.42 -13.21
C LYS A 75 -4.51 9.93 -14.28
N GLU A 76 -3.31 9.46 -14.31
CA GLU A 76 -2.37 9.89 -15.34
C GLU A 76 -2.78 9.42 -16.71
N GLU A 77 -3.49 8.33 -16.79
CA GLU A 77 -3.94 7.88 -18.09
C GLU A 77 -5.02 8.74 -18.63
N ALA A 78 -5.70 9.40 -17.76
CA ALA A 78 -6.75 10.26 -18.21
C ALA A 78 -6.20 11.38 -19.02
N ALA A 79 -4.97 11.62 -18.92
CA ALA A 79 -4.39 12.71 -19.65
C ALA A 79 -4.06 12.24 -21.00
N PRO A 80 -4.30 11.77 -21.72
CA PRO A 80 -3.83 11.47 -22.99
C PRO A 80 -4.23 12.22 -24.04
N GLU A 81 -4.17 12.44 -23.48
CA GLU A 81 -4.29 12.75 -24.08
C GLU A 81 -4.38 13.08 -24.58
#